data_d0b24e07af6f1595398b33d825451831
#
_entry.id   d0b24e07af6f1595398b33d825451831
#
_cell.length_a   1.000
_cell.length_b   1.000
_cell.length_c   1.000
_cell.angle_alpha   90.00
_cell.angle_beta   90.00
_cell.angle_gamma   90.00
#
_symmetry.space_group_name_H-M   'P 1'
#
loop_
_entity.id
_entity.type
_entity.pdbx_description
1 polymer ?
#
loop_
_entity_poly.entity_id
_entity_poly.type
_entity_poly.pdbx_seq_one_letter_code
_entity_poly.pdbx_strand_id
1 'polypeptide(L)'
;MTKFNFSKRVPADGTDAVGVILKAAADPKIISFAGGLPAPELFPVKAMKEAVDQVFAEHGQEVMQYGAAKGVTALRELVLQRVKEKENVTGQLDNVLMTTGSEQALDLVGKAFVNPGDTVLVE
;
A
#
# COMPACT_ATOMS: atom_id res chain seq x y z
N MET A 1 -20.45 24.70 18.80
CA MET A 1 -19.67 23.72 18.00
C MET A 1 -19.36 24.35 16.66
N THR A 2 -18.10 24.40 16.29
CA THR A 2 -17.64 24.95 14.99
C THR A 2 -18.10 23.99 13.88
N LYS A 3 -18.91 24.48 12.94
CA LYS A 3 -19.30 23.68 11.76
C LYS A 3 -18.15 23.72 10.77
N PHE A 4 -17.56 22.56 10.48
CA PHE A 4 -16.55 22.42 9.40
C PHE A 4 -17.27 22.21 8.06
N ASN A 5 -16.81 22.91 7.03
CA ASN A 5 -17.25 22.65 5.65
C ASN A 5 -16.34 21.57 5.05
N PHE A 6 -16.84 20.36 4.96
CA PHE A 6 -16.12 19.27 4.33
C PHE A 6 -16.20 19.35 2.80
N SER A 7 -15.19 18.81 2.15
CA SER A 7 -15.20 18.58 0.70
C SER A 7 -16.35 17.66 0.30
N LYS A 8 -16.86 17.82 -0.93
CA LYS A 8 -17.87 16.93 -1.53
C LYS A 8 -17.43 15.45 -1.62
N ARG A 9 -16.14 15.18 -1.44
CA ARG A 9 -15.57 13.82 -1.39
C ARG A 9 -15.79 13.10 -0.06
N VAL A 10 -16.15 13.83 0.99
CA VAL A 10 -16.48 13.24 2.29
C VAL A 10 -17.95 12.84 2.26
N PRO A 11 -18.29 11.55 2.44
CA PRO A 11 -19.66 11.11 2.45
C PRO A 11 -20.44 11.83 3.57
N ALA A 12 -21.63 12.33 3.26
CA ALA A 12 -22.44 13.07 4.21
C ALA A 12 -23.01 12.17 5.33
N ASP A 13 -23.13 10.90 5.09
CA ASP A 13 -23.71 9.87 5.98
C ASP A 13 -22.67 9.16 6.84
N GLY A 14 -21.38 9.41 6.61
CA GLY A 14 -20.29 8.81 7.40
C GLY A 14 -20.25 7.27 7.31
N THR A 15 -20.86 6.67 6.28
CA THR A 15 -20.88 5.22 6.11
C THR A 15 -19.49 4.68 5.83
N ASP A 16 -18.94 3.96 6.81
CA ASP A 16 -17.70 3.18 6.69
C ASP A 16 -18.07 1.70 6.45
N ALA A 17 -18.45 1.37 5.22
CA ALA A 17 -18.81 0.01 4.86
C ALA A 17 -17.68 -1.00 5.09
N VAL A 18 -16.44 -0.58 4.83
CA VAL A 18 -15.23 -1.40 5.04
C VAL A 18 -14.99 -1.64 6.53
N GLY A 19 -15.10 -0.61 7.36
CA GLY A 19 -14.97 -0.72 8.82
C GLY A 19 -16.00 -1.65 9.45
N VAL A 20 -17.23 -1.66 8.94
CA VAL A 20 -18.28 -2.60 9.39
C VAL A 20 -17.88 -4.05 9.08
N ILE A 21 -17.38 -4.31 7.86
CA ILE A 21 -16.93 -5.65 7.45
C ILE A 21 -15.71 -6.10 8.29
N LEU A 22 -14.72 -5.24 8.45
CA LEU A 22 -13.54 -5.55 9.25
C LEU A 22 -13.87 -5.79 10.73
N LYS A 23 -14.82 -5.03 11.28
CA LYS A 23 -15.30 -5.23 12.66
C LYS A 23 -15.98 -6.58 12.84
N ALA A 24 -16.81 -6.99 11.87
CA ALA A 24 -17.44 -8.32 11.89
C ALA A 24 -16.40 -9.44 11.72
N ALA A 25 -15.40 -9.25 10.84
CA ALA A 25 -14.32 -10.21 10.63
C ALA A 25 -13.40 -10.40 11.87
N ALA A 26 -13.34 -9.42 12.76
CA ALA A 26 -12.56 -9.49 13.99
C ALA A 26 -13.25 -10.27 15.14
N ASP A 27 -14.52 -10.65 15.01
CA ASP A 27 -15.21 -11.45 16.01
C ASP A 27 -14.74 -12.92 15.93
N PRO A 28 -14.12 -13.48 17.01
CA PRO A 28 -13.59 -14.85 17.01
C PRO A 28 -14.67 -15.94 16.84
N LYS A 29 -15.95 -15.59 16.96
CA LYS A 29 -17.07 -16.51 16.75
C LYS A 29 -17.47 -16.62 15.27
N ILE A 30 -16.95 -15.74 14.42
CA ILE A 30 -17.28 -15.66 13.00
C ILE A 30 -16.14 -16.25 12.17
N ILE A 31 -16.47 -17.24 11.34
CA ILE A 31 -15.56 -17.67 10.27
C ILE A 31 -15.76 -16.72 9.09
N SER A 32 -14.86 -15.74 8.96
CA SER A 32 -14.97 -14.70 7.95
C SER A 32 -14.29 -15.10 6.64
N PHE A 33 -15.01 -14.96 5.53
CA PHE A 33 -14.46 -15.02 4.18
C PHE A 33 -14.34 -13.62 3.55
N ALA A 34 -14.60 -12.56 4.33
CA ALA A 34 -14.56 -11.18 3.87
C ALA A 34 -13.20 -10.53 4.12
N GLY A 35 -12.88 -9.51 3.31
CA GLY A 35 -11.72 -8.65 3.51
C GLY A 35 -10.38 -9.20 3.04
N GLY A 36 -10.27 -10.46 2.63
CA GLY A 36 -9.03 -11.05 2.13
C GLY A 36 -7.85 -10.93 3.09
N LEU A 37 -8.10 -10.93 4.40
CA LEU A 37 -7.05 -10.78 5.41
C LEU A 37 -6.14 -12.02 5.43
N PRO A 38 -4.81 -11.85 5.39
CA PRO A 38 -3.88 -12.96 5.54
C PRO A 38 -4.01 -13.63 6.90
N ALA A 39 -3.74 -14.93 6.97
CA ALA A 39 -3.72 -15.70 8.21
C ALA A 39 -2.59 -15.18 9.14
N PRO A 40 -2.90 -14.72 10.35
CA PRO A 40 -1.91 -14.08 11.25
C PRO A 40 -0.73 -14.98 11.60
N GLU A 41 -0.96 -16.29 11.69
CA GLU A 41 0.06 -17.30 12.00
C GLU A 41 1.12 -17.47 10.89
N LEU A 42 0.84 -16.99 9.68
CA LEU A 42 1.77 -17.04 8.56
C LEU A 42 2.67 -15.81 8.46
N PHE A 43 2.45 -14.81 9.30
CA PHE A 43 3.31 -13.63 9.30
C PHE A 43 4.75 -13.97 9.75
N PRO A 44 5.77 -13.62 8.96
CA PRO A 44 7.16 -13.96 9.25
C PRO A 44 7.77 -13.01 10.30
N VAL A 45 7.16 -12.92 11.49
CA VAL A 45 7.50 -11.94 12.54
C VAL A 45 8.97 -12.03 12.93
N LYS A 46 9.51 -13.26 13.08
CA LYS A 46 10.92 -13.46 13.46
C LYS A 46 11.86 -12.92 12.37
N ALA A 47 11.64 -13.31 11.12
CA ALA A 47 12.47 -12.85 10.01
C ALA A 47 12.38 -11.33 9.80
N MET A 48 11.20 -10.74 10.00
CA MET A 48 11.03 -9.29 9.94
C MET A 48 11.83 -8.58 11.05
N LYS A 49 11.79 -9.11 12.26
CA LYS A 49 12.58 -8.55 13.37
C LYS A 49 14.08 -8.58 13.06
N GLU A 50 14.59 -9.75 12.62
CA GLU A 50 16.00 -9.92 12.26
C GLU A 50 16.43 -8.94 11.15
N ALA A 51 15.60 -8.77 10.10
CA ALA A 51 15.85 -7.81 9.03
C ALA A 51 15.87 -6.35 9.52
N VAL A 52 14.95 -5.98 10.41
CA VAL A 52 14.91 -4.64 11.01
C VAL A 52 16.15 -4.40 11.85
N ASP A 53 16.52 -5.33 12.72
CA ASP A 53 17.71 -5.23 13.57
C ASP A 53 18.98 -5.05 12.73
N GLN A 54 19.11 -5.81 11.63
CA GLN A 54 20.23 -5.68 10.70
C GLN A 54 20.28 -4.32 10.02
N VAL A 55 19.14 -3.85 9.46
CA VAL A 55 19.06 -2.54 8.80
C VAL A 55 19.44 -1.41 9.76
N PHE A 56 18.97 -1.44 10.99
CA PHE A 56 19.32 -0.43 11.98
C PHE A 56 20.79 -0.50 12.41
N ALA A 57 21.38 -1.68 12.47
CA ALA A 57 22.79 -1.86 12.79
C ALA A 57 23.72 -1.33 11.68
N GLU A 58 23.35 -1.55 10.41
CA GLU A 58 24.19 -1.22 9.25
C GLU A 58 23.91 0.17 8.68
N HIS A 59 22.63 0.62 8.70
CA HIS A 59 22.12 1.81 8.01
C HIS A 59 21.24 2.71 8.87
N GLY A 60 21.32 2.60 10.21
CA GLY A 60 20.36 3.23 11.12
C GLY A 60 20.18 4.74 10.91
N GLN A 61 21.25 5.50 10.64
CA GLN A 61 21.15 6.93 10.38
C GLN A 61 20.51 7.23 9.01
N GLU A 62 20.82 6.43 8.01
CA GLU A 62 20.32 6.59 6.65
C GLU A 62 18.80 6.32 6.58
N VAL A 63 18.34 5.23 7.21
CA VAL A 63 16.91 4.86 7.18
C VAL A 63 16.01 5.80 7.96
N MET A 64 16.57 6.59 8.87
CA MET A 64 15.85 7.62 9.63
C MET A 64 15.80 8.96 8.90
N GLN A 65 16.51 9.12 7.79
CA GLN A 65 16.58 10.35 7.01
C GLN A 65 15.52 10.34 5.89
N TYR A 66 15.24 11.51 5.33
CA TYR A 66 14.44 11.64 4.11
C TYR A 66 15.09 10.87 2.96
N GLY A 67 14.29 10.05 2.29
CA GLY A 67 14.71 9.26 1.13
C GLY A 67 14.30 9.89 -0.21
N ALA A 68 14.73 9.23 -1.29
CA ALA A 68 14.32 9.60 -2.64
C ALA A 68 12.80 9.38 -2.83
N ALA A 69 12.12 10.32 -3.50
CA ALA A 69 10.66 10.25 -3.73
C ALA A 69 10.22 8.98 -4.49
N LYS A 70 11.08 8.43 -5.35
CA LYS A 70 10.81 7.17 -6.06
C LYS A 70 11.05 5.91 -5.21
N GLY A 71 11.62 6.04 -4.03
CA GLY A 71 11.99 4.94 -3.15
C GLY A 71 13.47 4.55 -3.25
N VAL A 72 13.90 3.68 -2.34
CA VAL A 72 15.28 3.19 -2.22
C VAL A 72 15.73 2.48 -3.49
N THR A 73 16.87 2.87 -4.05
CA THR A 73 17.38 2.35 -5.33
C THR A 73 17.54 0.83 -5.32
N ALA A 74 18.18 0.27 -4.30
CA ALA A 74 18.39 -1.18 -4.18
C ALA A 74 17.05 -1.96 -4.17
N LEU A 75 16.01 -1.45 -3.52
CA LEU A 75 14.68 -2.07 -3.54
C LEU A 75 14.04 -2.01 -4.94
N ARG A 76 14.19 -0.87 -5.64
CA ARG A 76 13.67 -0.70 -7.00
C ARG A 76 14.37 -1.64 -8.00
N GLU A 77 15.66 -1.85 -7.84
CA GLU A 77 16.45 -2.83 -8.63
C GLU A 77 15.96 -4.26 -8.40
N LEU A 78 15.75 -4.65 -7.14
CA LEU A 78 15.18 -5.97 -6.81
C LEU A 78 13.76 -6.15 -7.39
N VAL A 79 12.93 -5.11 -7.37
CA VAL A 79 11.61 -5.15 -7.99
C VAL A 79 11.72 -5.37 -9.50
N LEU A 80 12.60 -4.63 -10.20
CA LEU A 80 12.84 -4.81 -11.64
C LEU A 80 13.29 -6.23 -11.97
N GLN A 81 14.24 -6.76 -11.20
CA GLN A 81 14.70 -8.13 -11.38
C GLN A 81 13.56 -9.12 -11.20
N ARG A 82 12.79 -9.01 -10.13
CA ARG A 82 11.65 -9.88 -9.84
C ARG A 82 10.58 -9.85 -10.95
N VAL A 83 10.21 -8.65 -11.41
CA VAL A 83 9.20 -8.48 -12.45
C VAL A 83 9.69 -9.06 -13.79
N LYS A 84 10.98 -8.90 -14.11
CA LYS A 84 11.59 -9.53 -15.27
C LYS A 84 11.55 -11.06 -15.18
N GLU A 85 11.91 -11.63 -14.04
CA GLU A 85 11.98 -13.08 -13.84
C GLU A 85 10.60 -13.75 -13.79
N LYS A 86 9.61 -13.10 -13.17
CA LYS A 86 8.30 -13.70 -12.91
C LYS A 86 7.27 -13.37 -13.98
N GLU A 87 7.30 -12.16 -14.50
CA GLU A 87 6.28 -11.64 -15.41
C GLU A 87 6.81 -11.40 -16.84
N ASN A 88 8.11 -11.62 -17.06
CA ASN A 88 8.79 -11.33 -18.33
C ASN A 88 8.62 -9.88 -18.81
N VAL A 89 8.45 -8.95 -17.87
CA VAL A 89 8.36 -7.52 -18.14
C VAL A 89 9.74 -6.90 -17.96
N THR A 90 10.18 -6.15 -18.96
CA THR A 90 11.45 -5.41 -18.93
C THR A 90 11.19 -3.92 -18.76
N GLY A 91 12.03 -3.26 -17.99
CA GLY A 91 11.95 -1.82 -17.74
C GLY A 91 13.29 -1.26 -17.32
N GLN A 92 13.32 0.05 -17.13
CA GLN A 92 14.45 0.75 -16.55
C GLN A 92 14.13 1.16 -15.10
N LEU A 93 15.14 1.49 -14.32
CA LEU A 93 14.96 1.90 -12.93
C LEU A 93 13.97 3.07 -12.78
N ASP A 94 13.96 3.98 -13.76
CA ASP A 94 13.03 5.12 -13.77
C ASP A 94 11.56 4.76 -14.00
N ASN A 95 11.28 3.53 -14.42
CA ASN A 95 9.91 3.03 -14.55
C ASN A 95 9.36 2.46 -13.21
N VAL A 96 10.17 2.44 -12.15
CA VAL A 96 9.76 1.91 -10.85
C VAL A 96 9.56 3.04 -9.85
N LEU A 97 8.36 3.11 -9.28
CA LEU A 97 7.99 3.98 -8.18
C LEU A 97 7.48 3.12 -7.02
N MET A 98 8.09 3.27 -5.86
CA MET A 98 7.61 2.63 -4.64
C MET A 98 6.44 3.40 -4.05
N THR A 99 5.39 2.70 -3.66
CA THR A 99 4.19 3.28 -3.05
C THR A 99 3.89 2.63 -1.70
N THR A 100 3.16 3.34 -0.85
CA THR A 100 2.65 2.81 0.42
C THR A 100 1.36 2.01 0.15
N GLY A 101 1.55 0.79 -0.35
CA GLY A 101 0.46 -0.09 -0.75
C GLY A 101 -0.19 0.26 -2.10
N SER A 102 -1.12 -0.60 -2.52
CA SER A 102 -1.82 -0.46 -3.80
C SER A 102 -2.80 0.72 -3.85
N GLU A 103 -3.37 1.12 -2.72
CA GLU A 103 -4.26 2.29 -2.64
C GLU A 103 -3.58 3.56 -3.12
N GLN A 104 -2.36 3.82 -2.64
CA GLN A 104 -1.59 4.98 -3.10
C GLN A 104 -1.25 4.87 -4.59
N ALA A 105 -0.94 3.67 -5.08
CA ALA A 105 -0.66 3.47 -6.50
C ALA A 105 -1.90 3.80 -7.36
N LEU A 106 -3.08 3.31 -6.98
CA LEU A 106 -4.33 3.59 -7.66
C LEU A 106 -4.70 5.09 -7.63
N ASP A 107 -4.53 5.73 -6.47
CA ASP A 107 -4.76 7.18 -6.34
C ASP A 107 -3.83 8.01 -7.24
N LEU A 108 -2.55 7.63 -7.30
CA LEU A 108 -1.58 8.30 -8.18
C LEU A 108 -1.88 8.08 -9.67
N VAL A 109 -2.25 6.85 -10.06
CA VAL A 109 -2.67 6.55 -11.44
C VAL A 109 -3.92 7.35 -11.80
N GLY A 110 -4.92 7.37 -10.94
CA GLY A 110 -6.13 8.17 -11.14
C GLY A 110 -5.81 9.66 -11.31
N LYS A 111 -4.94 10.21 -10.47
CA LYS A 111 -4.53 11.62 -10.56
C LYS A 111 -3.70 11.95 -11.79
N ALA A 112 -2.88 11.00 -12.26
CA ALA A 112 -1.98 11.23 -13.38
C ALA A 112 -2.65 11.08 -14.76
N PHE A 113 -3.65 10.20 -14.88
CA PHE A 113 -4.18 9.78 -16.17
C PHE A 113 -5.67 10.04 -16.37
N VAL A 114 -6.44 10.36 -15.31
CA VAL A 114 -7.90 10.48 -15.40
C VAL A 114 -8.34 11.93 -15.19
N ASN A 115 -9.14 12.45 -16.12
CA ASN A 115 -9.75 13.77 -16.04
C ASN A 115 -11.24 13.67 -15.67
N PRO A 116 -11.86 14.76 -15.18
CA PRO A 116 -13.30 14.81 -15.00
C PRO A 116 -14.05 14.52 -16.30
N GLY A 117 -14.91 13.52 -16.29
CA GLY A 117 -15.67 13.07 -17.46
C GLY A 117 -15.10 11.86 -18.20
N ASP A 118 -13.90 11.41 -17.86
CA ASP A 118 -13.32 10.17 -18.40
C ASP A 118 -14.08 8.95 -17.86
N THR A 119 -14.14 7.89 -18.67
CA THR A 119 -14.75 6.61 -18.28
C THR A 119 -13.68 5.68 -17.73
N VAL A 120 -13.86 5.21 -16.51
CA VAL A 120 -13.00 4.22 -15.86
C VAL A 120 -13.78 2.92 -15.68
N LEU A 121 -13.23 1.81 -16.18
CA LEU A 121 -13.79 0.48 -15.94
C LEU A 121 -13.17 -0.09 -14.67
N VAL A 122 -14.04 -0.57 -13.78
CA VAL A 122 -13.66 -1.22 -12.52
C VAL A 122 -14.39 -2.55 -12.38
N GLU A 123 -13.78 -3.51 -11.70
CA GLU A 123 -14.42 -4.77 -11.31
C GLU A 123 -15.17 -4.65 -9.96
#